data_39aae223b1b17a83082e3e4aaf103414
#
_entry.id   39aae223b1b17a83082e3e4aaf103414
#
_cell.length_a   1.000
_cell.length_b   1.000
_cell.length_c   1.000
_cell.angle_alpha   90.00
_cell.angle_beta   90.00
_cell.angle_gamma   90.00
#
_symmetry.space_group_name_H-M   'P 1'
#
loop_
_entity.id
_entity.type
_entity.pdbx_description
1 polymer ?
#
loop_
_entity_poly.entity_id
_entity_poly.type
_entity_poly.pdbx_seq_one_letter_code
_entity_poly.pdbx_strand_id
1 'polypeptide(L)'
;GRDHLDSGSVASPNRETEDMKDGSDAVADWPILNALLNTASGASWVSFHHGGGVGMGYSLHSGMVVVADGTKEAEERLSRVLTTDPGTGVMRHVDAGYSRAKQVAKERNVRVGLVEGL
;
A
#
# COMPACT_ATOMS: atom_id res chain seq x y z
N GLY A 1 -9.84 -9.44 -6.09
CA GLY A 1 -10.20 -9.47 -7.53
C GLY A 1 -8.99 -9.60 -8.43
N ARG A 2 -9.22 -10.12 -9.59
CA ARG A 2 -8.17 -10.24 -10.62
C ARG A 2 -8.49 -9.31 -11.78
N ASP A 3 -7.50 -8.55 -12.23
CA ASP A 3 -7.66 -7.71 -13.41
C ASP A 3 -7.68 -8.57 -14.67
N HIS A 4 -8.44 -8.12 -15.67
CA HIS A 4 -8.47 -8.79 -16.96
C HIS A 4 -7.16 -8.59 -17.71
N LEU A 5 -6.88 -9.48 -18.64
CA LEU A 5 -5.81 -9.28 -19.60
C LEU A 5 -6.04 -7.96 -20.34
N ASP A 6 -5.05 -7.13 -20.42
CA ASP A 6 -5.09 -5.95 -21.24
C ASP A 6 -4.12 -6.08 -22.41
N SER A 7 -4.39 -5.31 -23.46
CA SER A 7 -3.57 -5.33 -24.67
C SER A 7 -2.16 -4.78 -24.44
N GLY A 8 -1.94 -4.07 -23.35
CA GLY A 8 -0.65 -3.54 -22.97
C GLY A 8 0.21 -4.51 -22.19
N SER A 9 -0.29 -5.68 -21.86
CA SER A 9 0.40 -6.62 -21.00
C SER A 9 1.69 -7.20 -21.59
N VAL A 10 1.93 -7.01 -22.87
CA VAL A 10 3.23 -7.34 -23.49
C VAL A 10 4.39 -6.56 -22.87
N ALA A 11 4.12 -5.42 -22.25
CA ALA A 11 5.10 -4.62 -21.53
C ALA A 11 5.30 -5.05 -20.07
N SER A 12 4.47 -5.96 -19.56
CA SER A 12 4.58 -6.49 -18.21
C SER A 12 5.81 -7.42 -18.12
N PRO A 13 6.57 -7.42 -17.02
CA PRO A 13 6.37 -6.63 -15.80
C PRO A 13 7.00 -5.21 -15.85
N ASN A 14 7.58 -4.82 -16.93
CA ASN A 14 8.37 -3.58 -17.01
C ASN A 14 7.50 -2.33 -16.83
N ARG A 15 6.28 -2.35 -17.36
CA ARG A 15 5.37 -1.22 -17.23
C ARG A 15 4.99 -0.94 -15.78
N GLU A 16 4.77 -1.99 -15.01
CA GLU A 16 4.34 -1.88 -13.61
C GLU A 16 5.44 -1.33 -12.70
N THR A 17 6.70 -1.47 -13.10
CA THR A 17 7.85 -1.05 -12.31
C THR A 17 8.57 0.17 -12.87
N GLU A 18 8.02 0.78 -13.90
CA GLU A 18 8.68 1.78 -14.75
C GLU A 18 9.26 2.95 -13.97
N ASP A 19 8.53 3.51 -13.04
CA ASP A 19 8.97 4.68 -12.27
C ASP A 19 9.43 4.34 -10.84
N MET A 20 9.63 3.08 -10.54
CA MET A 20 10.09 2.67 -9.24
C MET A 20 11.56 2.95 -9.04
N LYS A 21 11.91 3.44 -7.86
CA LYS A 21 13.30 3.63 -7.46
C LYS A 21 14.01 2.29 -7.27
N ASP A 22 13.31 1.31 -6.72
CA ASP A 22 13.85 -0.01 -6.41
C ASP A 22 12.74 -1.06 -6.52
N GLY A 23 13.09 -2.25 -6.99
CA GLY A 23 12.14 -3.35 -7.14
C GLY A 23 11.46 -3.79 -5.85
N SER A 24 12.03 -3.48 -4.69
CA SER A 24 11.40 -3.75 -3.39
C SER A 24 10.06 -3.05 -3.22
N ASP A 25 9.83 -1.95 -3.94
CA ASP A 25 8.54 -1.26 -3.94
C ASP A 25 7.41 -2.11 -4.56
N ALA A 26 7.75 -3.13 -5.34
CA ALA A 26 6.81 -4.04 -5.96
C ALA A 26 6.67 -5.39 -5.25
N VAL A 27 7.29 -5.55 -4.09
CA VAL A 27 7.21 -6.81 -3.34
C VAL A 27 5.78 -7.06 -2.89
N ALA A 28 5.28 -8.27 -3.16
CA ALA A 28 3.89 -8.64 -2.91
C ALA A 28 3.48 -8.57 -1.44
N ASP A 29 4.42 -8.66 -0.52
CA ASP A 29 4.14 -8.59 0.91
C ASP A 29 3.49 -7.27 1.30
N TRP A 30 3.87 -6.16 0.67
CA TRP A 30 3.34 -4.85 1.01
C TRP A 30 1.84 -4.71 0.81
N PRO A 31 1.27 -5.01 -0.36
CA PRO A 31 -0.18 -4.93 -0.53
C PRO A 31 -0.94 -5.98 0.29
N ILE A 32 -0.34 -7.14 0.54
CA ILE A 32 -0.96 -8.15 1.41
C ILE A 32 -1.04 -7.62 2.85
N LEU A 33 0.06 -7.10 3.39
CA LEU A 33 0.08 -6.51 4.73
C LEU A 33 -0.86 -5.31 4.82
N ASN A 34 -0.92 -4.49 3.79
CA ASN A 34 -1.83 -3.35 3.74
C ASN A 34 -3.29 -3.78 3.81
N ALA A 35 -3.69 -4.79 3.05
CA ALA A 35 -5.05 -5.33 3.09
C ALA A 35 -5.40 -5.88 4.47
N LEU A 36 -4.50 -6.65 5.06
CA LEU A 36 -4.71 -7.22 6.41
C LEU A 36 -4.81 -6.11 7.46
N LEU A 37 -3.95 -5.11 7.37
CA LEU A 37 -3.95 -3.99 8.31
C LEU A 37 -5.22 -3.15 8.21
N ASN A 38 -5.69 -2.86 7.01
CA ASN A 38 -6.93 -2.13 6.79
C ASN A 38 -8.14 -2.90 7.34
N THR A 39 -8.15 -4.22 7.15
CA THR A 39 -9.19 -5.08 7.71
C THR A 39 -9.17 -5.03 9.23
N ALA A 40 -8.01 -5.19 9.84
CA ALA A 40 -7.84 -5.15 11.29
C ALA A 40 -8.20 -3.77 11.87
N SER A 41 -7.96 -2.71 11.12
CA SER A 41 -8.27 -1.34 11.55
C SER A 41 -9.76 -1.01 11.47
N GLY A 42 -10.55 -1.81 10.77
CA GLY A 42 -12.00 -1.64 10.70
C GLY A 42 -12.50 -0.99 9.42
N ALA A 43 -11.75 -1.11 8.32
CA ALA A 43 -12.26 -0.66 7.03
C ALA A 43 -13.59 -1.35 6.70
N SER A 44 -14.49 -0.60 6.07
CA SER A 44 -15.81 -1.12 5.70
C SER A 44 -15.74 -2.09 4.53
N TRP A 45 -14.74 -1.91 3.68
CA TRP A 45 -14.52 -2.73 2.50
C TRP A 45 -13.03 -2.71 2.18
N VAL A 46 -12.48 -3.86 1.84
CA VAL A 46 -11.08 -3.99 1.46
C VAL A 46 -11.01 -4.75 0.14
N SER A 47 -10.20 -4.26 -0.78
CA SER A 47 -9.93 -4.93 -2.04
C SER A 47 -8.47 -5.36 -2.13
N PHE A 48 -8.26 -6.42 -2.86
CA PHE A 48 -6.94 -6.91 -3.20
C PHE A 48 -6.95 -7.34 -4.66
N HIS A 49 -6.10 -6.73 -5.47
CA HIS A 49 -6.08 -6.95 -6.91
C HIS A 49 -4.71 -7.39 -7.37
N HIS A 50 -4.72 -8.24 -8.38
CA HIS A 50 -3.53 -8.52 -9.16
C HIS A 50 -3.66 -7.80 -10.50
N GLY A 51 -3.11 -6.60 -10.59
CA GLY A 51 -3.12 -5.81 -11.82
C GLY A 51 -2.24 -6.39 -12.91
N GLY A 52 -2.26 -5.82 -14.09
CA GLY A 52 -1.45 -6.24 -15.22
C GLY A 52 -2.00 -7.44 -16.00
N GLY A 53 -3.02 -8.11 -15.51
CA GLY A 53 -3.80 -9.13 -16.23
C GLY A 53 -3.12 -10.45 -16.54
N VAL A 54 -1.80 -10.54 -16.46
CA VAL A 54 -1.02 -11.73 -16.87
C VAL A 54 -0.47 -12.55 -15.70
N GLY A 55 -0.76 -12.17 -14.48
CA GLY A 55 -0.31 -12.92 -13.30
C GLY A 55 1.12 -12.63 -12.88
N MET A 56 1.73 -11.57 -13.37
CA MET A 56 3.06 -11.14 -12.94
C MET A 56 2.98 -10.50 -11.56
N GLY A 57 3.82 -10.92 -10.62
CA GLY A 57 3.75 -10.51 -9.21
C GLY A 57 4.00 -9.02 -8.91
N TYR A 58 4.34 -8.23 -9.90
CA TYR A 58 4.68 -6.81 -9.71
C TYR A 58 3.47 -5.87 -9.73
N SER A 59 2.29 -6.37 -10.01
CA SER A 59 1.07 -5.55 -10.15
C SER A 59 0.11 -5.71 -8.99
N LEU A 60 0.54 -6.30 -7.89
CA LEU A 60 -0.31 -6.49 -6.72
C LEU A 60 -0.57 -5.16 -6.01
N HIS A 61 -1.83 -4.90 -5.73
CA HIS A 61 -2.23 -3.71 -4.99
C HIS A 61 -3.49 -3.97 -4.17
N SER A 62 -3.69 -3.18 -3.15
CA SER A 62 -4.87 -3.23 -2.31
C SER A 62 -5.50 -1.85 -2.19
N GLY A 63 -6.75 -1.83 -1.80
CA GLY A 63 -7.48 -0.61 -1.54
C GLY A 63 -8.47 -0.82 -0.41
N MET A 64 -9.06 0.27 0.06
CA MET A 64 -10.05 0.20 1.11
C MET A 64 -11.08 1.32 0.98
N VAL A 65 -12.21 1.13 1.62
CA VAL A 65 -13.24 2.15 1.81
C VAL A 65 -13.62 2.16 3.28
N VAL A 66 -13.77 3.33 3.84
CA VAL A 66 -14.32 3.51 5.19
C VAL A 66 -15.51 4.45 5.09
N VAL A 67 -16.66 3.99 5.57
CA VAL A 67 -17.90 4.77 5.51
C VAL A 67 -17.92 5.78 6.66
N ALA A 68 -18.16 7.04 6.32
CA ALA A 68 -18.35 8.13 7.28
C ALA A 68 -19.85 8.43 7.37
N ASP A 69 -20.54 7.80 8.29
CA ASP A 69 -21.99 7.94 8.44
C ASP A 69 -22.42 8.78 9.65
N GLY A 70 -21.46 9.41 10.32
CA GLY A 70 -21.74 10.25 11.48
C GLY A 70 -21.85 9.49 12.80
N THR A 71 -21.70 8.18 12.79
CA THR A 71 -21.73 7.39 14.03
C THR A 71 -20.38 7.42 14.73
N LYS A 72 -20.39 7.15 16.04
CA LYS A 72 -19.17 7.05 16.83
C LYS A 72 -18.30 5.88 16.38
N GLU A 73 -18.93 4.76 16.04
CA GLU A 73 -18.23 3.58 15.54
C GLU A 73 -17.49 3.88 14.23
N ALA A 74 -18.11 4.62 13.32
CA ALA A 74 -17.46 5.06 12.08
C ALA A 74 -16.30 6.01 12.36
N GLU A 75 -16.43 6.92 13.31
CA GLU A 75 -15.36 7.82 13.71
C GLU A 75 -14.13 7.06 14.19
N GLU A 76 -14.32 6.05 15.02
CA GLU A 76 -13.23 5.21 15.56
C GLU A 76 -12.54 4.43 14.44
N ARG A 77 -13.31 3.85 13.53
CA ARG A 77 -12.77 3.14 12.34
C ARG A 77 -11.99 4.06 11.44
N LEU A 78 -12.54 5.23 11.12
CA LEU A 78 -11.87 6.24 10.31
C LEU A 78 -10.55 6.65 10.94
N SER A 79 -10.53 6.91 12.24
CA SER A 79 -9.33 7.29 12.95
C SER A 79 -8.22 6.24 12.81
N ARG A 80 -8.56 4.96 13.01
CA ARG A 80 -7.60 3.87 12.88
C ARG A 80 -7.11 3.70 11.44
N VAL A 81 -8.02 3.60 10.49
CA VAL A 81 -7.68 3.36 9.08
C VAL A 81 -6.86 4.50 8.50
N LEU A 82 -7.27 5.75 8.76
CA LEU A 82 -6.56 6.93 8.25
C LEU A 82 -5.21 7.17 8.94
N THR A 83 -4.91 6.43 9.99
CA THR A 83 -3.59 6.41 10.61
C THR A 83 -2.74 5.26 10.06
N THR A 84 -3.30 4.07 10.00
CA THR A 84 -2.55 2.85 9.65
C THR A 84 -2.29 2.73 8.16
N ASP A 85 -3.23 3.13 7.32
CA ASP A 85 -3.07 3.02 5.87
C ASP A 85 -1.92 3.91 5.35
N PRO A 86 -1.91 5.22 5.61
CA PRO A 86 -0.77 6.05 5.21
C PRO A 86 0.52 5.67 5.92
N GLY A 87 0.45 5.18 7.16
CA GLY A 87 1.62 4.68 7.89
C GLY A 87 2.29 3.52 7.16
N THR A 88 1.51 2.57 6.68
CA THR A 88 2.02 1.45 5.87
C THR A 88 2.68 1.95 4.58
N GLY A 89 2.08 2.94 3.94
CA GLY A 89 2.64 3.55 2.73
C GLY A 89 4.00 4.20 2.99
N VAL A 90 4.15 4.91 4.11
CA VAL A 90 5.44 5.48 4.50
C VAL A 90 6.47 4.38 4.72
N MET A 91 6.13 3.31 5.44
CA MET A 91 7.04 2.19 5.70
C MET A 91 7.52 1.53 4.41
N ARG A 92 6.61 1.26 3.49
CA ARG A 92 6.92 0.68 2.19
C ARG A 92 7.90 1.55 1.41
N HIS A 93 7.64 2.84 1.33
CA HIS A 93 8.47 3.75 0.56
C HIS A 93 9.81 4.03 1.23
N VAL A 94 9.89 4.00 2.56
CA VAL A 94 11.18 4.05 3.27
C VAL A 94 12.01 2.81 2.92
N ASP A 95 11.40 1.64 2.95
CA ASP A 95 12.06 0.38 2.60
C ASP A 95 12.61 0.40 1.17
N ALA A 96 11.85 0.97 0.24
CA ALA A 96 12.29 1.14 -1.15
C ALA A 96 13.33 2.25 -1.35
N GLY A 97 13.61 3.05 -0.33
CA GLY A 97 14.69 4.03 -0.36
C GLY A 97 14.31 5.44 -0.80
N TYR A 98 13.02 5.76 -0.86
CA TYR A 98 12.60 7.12 -1.24
C TYR A 98 12.95 8.13 -0.13
N SER A 99 13.71 9.16 -0.51
CA SER A 99 14.17 10.17 0.46
C SER A 99 13.03 10.96 1.09
N ARG A 100 11.99 11.26 0.33
CA ARG A 100 10.81 11.96 0.87
C ARG A 100 10.11 11.12 1.94
N ALA A 101 10.03 9.81 1.76
CA ALA A 101 9.44 8.91 2.75
C ALA A 101 10.25 8.89 4.04
N LYS A 102 11.58 8.87 3.93
CA LYS A 102 12.48 8.94 5.09
C LYS A 102 12.31 10.25 5.85
N GLN A 103 12.18 11.36 5.13
CA GLN A 103 11.93 12.67 5.73
C GLN A 103 10.60 12.69 6.49
N VAL A 104 9.52 12.20 5.87
CA VAL A 104 8.21 12.12 6.51
C VAL A 104 8.22 11.22 7.72
N ALA A 105 8.91 10.07 7.65
CA ALA A 105 9.03 9.17 8.79
C ALA A 105 9.65 9.86 10.00
N LYS A 106 10.67 10.68 9.79
CA LYS A 106 11.29 11.48 10.86
C LYS A 106 10.35 12.57 11.39
N GLU A 107 9.77 13.34 10.48
CA GLU A 107 8.89 14.47 10.84
C GLU A 107 7.64 14.01 11.61
N ARG A 108 7.09 12.86 11.24
CA ARG A 108 5.86 12.31 11.81
C ARG A 108 6.10 11.22 12.84
N ASN A 109 7.35 10.97 13.18
CA ASN A 109 7.73 9.96 14.17
C ASN A 109 7.18 8.56 13.83
N VAL A 110 7.22 8.18 12.57
CA VAL A 110 6.83 6.85 12.11
C VAL A 110 7.99 5.89 12.37
N ARG A 111 7.72 4.81 13.08
CA ARG A 111 8.73 3.79 13.38
C ARG A 111 8.85 2.82 12.22
N VAL A 112 10.01 2.79 11.58
CA VAL A 112 10.27 1.96 10.40
C VAL A 112 11.34 0.90 10.65
N GLY A 113 11.53 0.51 11.90
CA GLY A 113 12.44 -0.57 12.26
C GLY A 113 13.90 -0.18 12.15
N LEU A 114 14.71 -1.10 11.62
CA LEU A 114 16.16 -0.98 11.58
C LEU A 114 16.67 -0.34 10.28
N VAL A 115 16.01 0.66 9.78
CA VAL A 115 16.45 1.38 8.58
C VAL A 115 17.52 2.40 8.98
N GLU A 116 18.70 2.31 8.36
CA GLU A 116 19.79 3.26 8.61
C GLU A 116 19.37 4.68 8.26
N GLY A 117 19.81 5.63 9.09
CA GLY A 117 19.56 7.05 8.88
C GLY A 117 18.19 7.55 9.31
N LEU A 118 17.44 6.73 10.02
CA LEU A 118 16.15 7.12 10.60
C LEU A 118 16.17 7.18 12.12
#